data_422a09d1a72f9bf4502f8734b02c7e86
#
_entry.id   422a09d1a72f9bf4502f8734b02c7e86
#
_cell.length_a   1.000
_cell.length_b   1.000
_cell.length_c   1.000
_cell.angle_alpha   90.00
_cell.angle_beta   90.00
_cell.angle_gamma   90.00
#
_symmetry.space_group_name_H-M   'P 1'
#
loop_
_entity.id
_entity.type
_entity.pdbx_description
1 polymer ?
#
loop_
_entity_poly.entity_id
_entity_poly.type
_entity_poly.pdbx_seq_one_letter_code
_entity_poly.pdbx_strand_id
1 'polypeptide(L)'
;ANPIDSEFFDRKKEFAKSKLVAFGMTKRFGRSVENDETLAQVVSAGTSVVCLVGKSHDFHVQKALGISLDENIELITSSIKHLKSLGKEVHFDAEHFFDGFAANKKYSISIVKEAMAAGADWVVLCDTNGGCMPDQVRETIESLIEEGIDSSRLGIHAHNDTENAVANSLA
;
A
#
# COMPACT_ATOMS: atom_id res chain seq x y z
N ALA A 1 -1.93 5.46 -16.51
CA ALA A 1 -0.57 5.34 -17.05
C ALA A 1 -0.43 6.32 -18.22
N ASN A 2 0.75 6.88 -18.39
CA ASN A 2 1.06 7.67 -19.58
C ASN A 2 1.58 6.72 -20.69
N PRO A 3 1.63 7.16 -21.97
CA PRO A 3 2.11 6.30 -23.05
C PRO A 3 3.54 5.77 -22.86
N ILE A 4 4.41 6.52 -22.16
CA ILE A 4 5.79 6.13 -21.89
C ILE A 4 5.84 4.93 -20.94
N ASP A 5 5.00 4.94 -19.89
CA ASP A 5 4.93 3.82 -18.94
C ASP A 5 4.42 2.55 -19.64
N SER A 6 3.40 2.68 -20.50
CA SER A 6 2.89 1.55 -21.29
C SER A 6 3.97 0.97 -22.17
N GLU A 7 4.71 1.82 -22.91
CA GLU A 7 5.82 1.38 -23.75
C GLU A 7 6.94 0.69 -22.95
N PHE A 8 7.22 1.17 -21.72
CA PHE A 8 8.20 0.54 -20.84
C PHE A 8 7.81 -0.90 -20.49
N PHE A 9 6.56 -1.12 -20.09
CA PHE A 9 6.07 -2.46 -19.74
C PHE A 9 5.94 -3.38 -20.96
N ASP A 10 5.59 -2.85 -22.14
CA ASP A 10 5.51 -3.62 -23.39
C ASP A 10 6.88 -4.17 -23.84
N ARG A 11 7.98 -3.50 -23.51
CA ARG A 11 9.34 -3.91 -23.85
C ARG A 11 9.84 -5.13 -23.07
N LYS A 12 9.04 -5.72 -22.19
CA LYS A 12 9.29 -6.92 -21.35
C LYS A 12 10.77 -7.15 -21.06
N LYS A 13 11.21 -6.73 -19.89
CA LYS A 13 12.55 -7.04 -19.38
C LYS A 13 12.45 -8.23 -18.44
N GLU A 14 13.09 -9.32 -18.77
CA GLU A 14 13.31 -10.41 -17.82
C GLU A 14 14.56 -10.11 -16.99
N PHE A 15 14.42 -10.20 -15.68
CA PHE A 15 15.53 -10.03 -14.74
C PHE A 15 15.85 -11.37 -14.09
N ALA A 16 17.14 -11.75 -14.08
CA ALA A 16 17.56 -13.05 -13.54
C ALA A 16 17.34 -13.18 -12.01
N LYS A 17 17.32 -12.06 -11.28
CA LYS A 17 17.29 -12.05 -9.80
C LYS A 17 16.28 -11.03 -9.21
N SER A 18 15.54 -10.31 -10.03
CA SER A 18 14.61 -9.28 -9.59
C SER A 18 13.25 -9.46 -10.25
N LYS A 19 12.19 -9.07 -9.58
CA LYS A 19 10.85 -9.00 -10.16
C LYS A 19 10.54 -7.54 -10.53
N LEU A 20 9.96 -7.33 -11.70
CA LEU A 20 9.39 -6.04 -12.06
C LEU A 20 8.04 -5.90 -11.37
N VAL A 21 7.84 -4.77 -10.70
CA VAL A 21 6.60 -4.48 -9.96
C VAL A 21 5.86 -3.35 -10.67
N ALA A 22 4.59 -3.58 -11.04
CA ALA A 22 3.72 -2.51 -11.48
C ALA A 22 3.14 -1.80 -10.25
N PHE A 23 3.18 -0.46 -10.27
CA PHE A 23 2.66 0.37 -9.19
C PHE A 23 1.39 1.09 -9.63
N GLY A 24 0.39 1.13 -8.78
CA GLY A 24 -0.86 1.85 -9.03
C GLY A 24 -1.69 2.08 -7.78
N MET A 25 -2.84 2.69 -7.95
CA MET A 25 -3.77 2.95 -6.85
C MET A 25 -4.80 1.82 -6.71
N THR A 26 -5.41 1.70 -5.53
CA THR A 26 -6.66 0.95 -5.36
C THR A 26 -7.74 1.46 -6.31
N LYS A 27 -8.78 0.67 -6.56
CA LYS A 27 -9.91 1.10 -7.40
C LYS A 27 -10.51 2.42 -6.92
N ARG A 28 -11.10 3.17 -7.82
CA ARG A 28 -11.82 4.41 -7.49
C ARG A 28 -13.16 4.10 -6.83
N PHE A 29 -13.56 4.97 -5.92
CA PHE A 29 -14.90 4.92 -5.33
C PHE A 29 -15.99 4.97 -6.41
N GLY A 30 -17.05 4.18 -6.24
CA GLY A 30 -18.15 4.09 -7.19
C GLY A 30 -17.87 3.25 -8.45
N ARG A 31 -16.68 2.60 -8.55
CA ARG A 31 -16.35 1.65 -9.63
C ARG A 31 -16.28 0.23 -9.09
N SER A 32 -16.66 -0.75 -9.92
CA SER A 32 -16.32 -2.15 -9.63
C SER A 32 -14.87 -2.43 -10.04
N VAL A 33 -14.26 -3.47 -9.50
CA VAL A 33 -12.87 -3.85 -9.81
C VAL A 33 -12.67 -4.21 -11.28
N GLU A 34 -13.71 -4.72 -11.95
CA GLU A 34 -13.70 -5.08 -13.37
C GLU A 34 -13.77 -3.86 -14.30
N ASN A 35 -14.37 -2.76 -13.82
CA ASN A 35 -14.62 -1.55 -14.61
C ASN A 35 -13.73 -0.37 -14.17
N ASP A 36 -12.75 -0.62 -13.31
CA ASP A 36 -11.81 0.41 -12.89
C ASP A 36 -10.60 0.48 -13.83
N GLU A 37 -10.46 1.59 -14.53
CA GLU A 37 -9.38 1.81 -15.50
C GLU A 37 -7.98 1.77 -14.85
N THR A 38 -7.86 2.20 -13.59
CA THR A 38 -6.57 2.22 -12.88
C THR A 38 -6.10 0.80 -12.61
N LEU A 39 -6.98 -0.06 -12.09
CA LEU A 39 -6.67 -1.49 -11.90
C LEU A 39 -6.42 -2.20 -13.23
N ALA A 40 -7.23 -1.91 -14.26
CA ALA A 40 -7.03 -2.48 -15.59
C ALA A 40 -5.64 -2.15 -16.16
N GLN A 41 -5.16 -0.92 -15.99
CA GLN A 41 -3.82 -0.51 -16.41
C GLN A 41 -2.71 -1.25 -15.65
N VAL A 42 -2.86 -1.41 -14.34
CA VAL A 42 -1.91 -2.16 -13.51
C VAL A 42 -1.87 -3.64 -13.95
N VAL A 43 -3.01 -4.24 -14.23
CA VAL A 43 -3.09 -5.63 -14.73
C VAL A 43 -2.45 -5.75 -16.11
N SER A 44 -2.70 -4.77 -17.01
CA SER A 44 -2.18 -4.77 -18.39
C SER A 44 -0.64 -4.64 -18.45
N ALA A 45 0.01 -4.12 -17.41
CA ALA A 45 1.46 -4.08 -17.30
C ALA A 45 2.12 -5.49 -17.36
N GLY A 46 1.33 -6.55 -17.12
CA GLY A 46 1.76 -7.94 -17.32
C GLY A 46 2.78 -8.45 -16.30
N THR A 47 3.02 -7.71 -15.21
CA THR A 47 3.95 -8.14 -14.15
C THR A 47 3.36 -9.22 -13.25
N SER A 48 4.22 -10.06 -12.65
CA SER A 48 3.78 -11.06 -11.65
C SER A 48 3.51 -10.43 -10.28
N VAL A 49 4.10 -9.26 -10.01
CA VAL A 49 3.98 -8.53 -8.75
C VAL A 49 3.35 -7.17 -9.01
N VAL A 50 2.45 -6.77 -8.13
CA VAL A 50 1.79 -5.46 -8.15
C VAL A 50 1.92 -4.81 -6.78
N CYS A 51 2.23 -3.53 -6.74
CA CYS A 51 2.13 -2.71 -5.55
C CYS A 51 0.96 -1.74 -5.70
N LEU A 52 0.00 -1.80 -4.78
CA LEU A 52 -1.13 -0.87 -4.70
C LEU A 52 -0.93 0.13 -3.59
N VAL A 53 -1.11 1.41 -3.87
CA VAL A 53 -1.17 2.45 -2.84
C VAL A 53 -2.61 2.77 -2.47
N GLY A 54 -2.88 2.89 -1.17
CA GLY A 54 -4.18 3.32 -0.65
C GLY A 54 -4.03 4.13 0.64
N LYS A 55 -5.03 4.99 0.91
CA LYS A 55 -4.99 5.88 2.07
C LYS A 55 -5.15 5.10 3.37
N SER A 56 -4.27 5.38 4.35
CA SER A 56 -4.33 4.79 5.70
C SER A 56 -4.47 5.84 6.82
N HIS A 57 -4.56 7.12 6.46
CA HIS A 57 -4.87 8.21 7.39
C HIS A 57 -6.33 8.64 7.23
N ASP A 58 -7.11 8.60 8.31
CA ASP A 58 -8.55 8.89 8.32
C ASP A 58 -8.89 10.30 7.80
N PHE A 59 -8.09 11.31 8.14
CA PHE A 59 -8.25 12.66 7.60
C PHE A 59 -8.20 12.69 6.07
N HIS A 60 -7.24 11.96 5.45
CA HIS A 60 -7.11 11.92 4.01
C HIS A 60 -8.27 11.17 3.35
N VAL A 61 -8.76 10.11 3.98
CA VAL A 61 -9.96 9.39 3.50
C VAL A 61 -11.16 10.32 3.47
N GLN A 62 -11.43 11.01 4.57
CA GLN A 62 -12.61 11.86 4.70
C GLN A 62 -12.52 13.16 3.90
N LYS A 63 -11.32 13.78 3.82
CA LYS A 63 -11.15 15.11 3.19
C LYS A 63 -10.69 15.04 1.75
N ALA A 64 -9.81 14.11 1.39
CA ALA A 64 -9.30 14.01 0.02
C ALA A 64 -10.14 13.07 -0.84
N LEU A 65 -10.58 11.92 -0.30
CA LEU A 65 -11.44 10.99 -1.04
C LEU A 65 -12.93 11.32 -0.87
N GLY A 66 -13.34 11.98 0.23
CA GLY A 66 -14.74 12.32 0.51
C GLY A 66 -15.62 11.11 0.82
N ILE A 67 -15.05 10.03 1.34
CA ILE A 67 -15.72 8.76 1.63
C ILE A 67 -15.59 8.40 3.11
N SER A 68 -16.38 7.42 3.57
CA SER A 68 -16.27 6.87 4.90
C SER A 68 -15.03 5.97 5.05
N LEU A 69 -14.66 5.68 6.29
CA LEU A 69 -13.53 4.80 6.59
C LEU A 69 -13.79 3.36 6.14
N ASP A 70 -15.03 2.89 6.27
CA ASP A 70 -15.43 1.54 5.84
C ASP A 70 -15.42 1.41 4.32
N GLU A 71 -15.85 2.45 3.58
CA GLU A 71 -15.75 2.49 2.13
C GLU A 71 -14.28 2.44 1.66
N ASN A 72 -13.37 3.11 2.35
CA ASN A 72 -11.95 3.03 2.02
C ASN A 72 -11.38 1.62 2.27
N ILE A 73 -11.76 0.96 3.37
CA ILE A 73 -11.39 -0.43 3.63
C ILE A 73 -11.91 -1.34 2.49
N GLU A 74 -13.13 -1.12 2.03
CA GLU A 74 -13.71 -1.87 0.90
C GLU A 74 -12.91 -1.63 -0.39
N LEU A 75 -12.51 -0.40 -0.71
CA LEU A 75 -11.66 -0.11 -1.87
C LEU A 75 -10.36 -0.90 -1.82
N ILE A 76 -9.69 -0.91 -0.67
CA ILE A 76 -8.42 -1.61 -0.46
C ILE A 76 -8.61 -3.12 -0.61
N THR A 77 -9.53 -3.69 0.17
CA THR A 77 -9.71 -5.14 0.24
C THR A 77 -10.21 -5.74 -1.06
N SER A 78 -11.17 -5.08 -1.74
CA SER A 78 -11.67 -5.56 -3.03
C SER A 78 -10.60 -5.49 -4.13
N SER A 79 -9.76 -4.44 -4.14
CA SER A 79 -8.66 -4.31 -5.10
C SER A 79 -7.61 -5.41 -4.90
N ILE A 80 -7.22 -5.68 -3.64
CA ILE A 80 -6.27 -6.75 -3.30
C ILE A 80 -6.83 -8.11 -3.73
N LYS A 81 -8.08 -8.44 -3.33
CA LYS A 81 -8.74 -9.70 -3.68
C LYS A 81 -8.83 -9.91 -5.18
N HIS A 82 -9.15 -8.85 -5.94
CA HIS A 82 -9.18 -8.91 -7.40
C HIS A 82 -7.82 -9.30 -7.99
N LEU A 83 -6.74 -8.63 -7.60
CA LEU A 83 -5.40 -8.96 -8.09
C LEU A 83 -4.94 -10.35 -7.65
N LYS A 84 -5.27 -10.76 -6.43
CA LYS A 84 -5.00 -12.14 -5.95
C LYS A 84 -5.75 -13.18 -6.77
N SER A 85 -6.99 -12.92 -7.18
CA SER A 85 -7.76 -13.83 -8.05
C SER A 85 -7.14 -14.00 -9.44
N LEU A 86 -6.36 -13.01 -9.88
CA LEU A 86 -5.56 -13.05 -11.12
C LEU A 86 -4.18 -13.69 -10.94
N GLY A 87 -3.88 -14.27 -9.76
CA GLY A 87 -2.63 -14.94 -9.46
C GLY A 87 -1.44 -13.99 -9.21
N LYS A 88 -1.68 -12.72 -8.93
CA LYS A 88 -0.62 -11.75 -8.66
C LYS A 88 -0.09 -11.87 -7.23
N GLU A 89 1.20 -11.62 -7.03
CA GLU A 89 1.76 -11.22 -5.75
C GLU A 89 1.40 -9.75 -5.53
N VAL A 90 0.81 -9.42 -4.37
CA VAL A 90 0.27 -8.08 -4.10
C VAL A 90 0.94 -7.47 -2.88
N HIS A 91 1.60 -6.34 -3.10
CA HIS A 91 2.08 -5.46 -2.05
C HIS A 91 1.07 -4.32 -1.86
N PHE A 92 0.86 -3.89 -0.64
CA PHE A 92 -0.02 -2.77 -0.33
C PHE A 92 0.75 -1.69 0.43
N ASP A 93 0.95 -0.54 -0.21
CA ASP A 93 1.52 0.67 0.39
C ASP A 93 0.43 1.42 1.16
N ALA A 94 0.51 1.39 2.48
CA ALA A 94 -0.38 2.11 3.38
C ALA A 94 0.07 3.58 3.48
N GLU A 95 -0.44 4.43 2.58
CA GLU A 95 0.00 5.81 2.42
C GLU A 95 -0.34 6.66 3.65
N HIS A 96 0.61 7.46 4.13
CA HIS A 96 0.53 8.27 5.36
C HIS A 96 0.27 7.43 6.62
N PHE A 97 0.86 6.24 6.69
CA PHE A 97 0.56 5.30 7.77
C PHE A 97 0.95 5.83 9.15
N PHE A 98 2.17 6.32 9.30
CA PHE A 98 2.67 6.76 10.60
C PHE A 98 1.92 7.98 11.12
N ASP A 99 1.60 8.95 10.26
CA ASP A 99 0.75 10.09 10.63
C ASP A 99 -0.66 9.65 11.00
N GLY A 100 -1.23 8.73 10.21
CA GLY A 100 -2.54 8.15 10.46
C GLY A 100 -2.58 7.36 11.78
N PHE A 101 -1.53 6.59 12.06
CA PHE A 101 -1.40 5.83 13.29
C PHE A 101 -1.34 6.75 14.53
N ALA A 102 -0.60 7.85 14.45
CA ALA A 102 -0.55 8.84 15.51
C ALA A 102 -1.91 9.55 15.73
N ALA A 103 -2.67 9.80 14.65
CA ALA A 103 -3.96 10.47 14.70
C ALA A 103 -5.13 9.54 15.10
N ASN A 104 -5.16 8.33 14.54
CA ASN A 104 -6.21 7.33 14.73
C ASN A 104 -5.65 5.91 14.65
N LYS A 105 -4.97 5.50 15.74
CA LYS A 105 -4.32 4.20 15.87
C LYS A 105 -5.24 3.04 15.48
N LYS A 106 -6.49 3.05 15.98
CA LYS A 106 -7.45 1.97 15.72
C LYS A 106 -7.73 1.78 14.23
N TYR A 107 -7.94 2.87 13.51
CA TYR A 107 -8.20 2.83 12.08
C TYR A 107 -6.99 2.35 11.29
N SER A 108 -5.80 2.90 11.57
CA SER A 108 -4.57 2.49 10.87
C SER A 108 -4.24 1.00 11.08
N ILE A 109 -4.45 0.47 12.31
CA ILE A 109 -4.33 -0.97 12.58
C ILE A 109 -5.35 -1.77 11.76
N SER A 110 -6.60 -1.31 11.67
CA SER A 110 -7.63 -2.01 10.90
C SER A 110 -7.26 -2.11 9.41
N ILE A 111 -6.68 -1.07 8.82
CA ILE A 111 -6.18 -1.09 7.44
C ILE A 111 -5.16 -2.21 7.22
N VAL A 112 -4.19 -2.36 8.13
CA VAL A 112 -3.16 -3.42 8.01
C VAL A 112 -3.80 -4.80 8.12
N LYS A 113 -4.66 -5.02 9.13
CA LYS A 113 -5.36 -6.29 9.34
C LYS A 113 -6.23 -6.67 8.13
N GLU A 114 -7.01 -5.74 7.62
CA GLU A 114 -7.92 -5.98 6.49
C GLU A 114 -7.16 -6.19 5.18
N ALA A 115 -6.07 -5.46 4.93
CA ALA A 115 -5.22 -5.70 3.77
C ALA A 115 -4.58 -7.09 3.79
N MET A 116 -4.06 -7.52 4.96
CA MET A 116 -3.51 -8.87 5.14
C MET A 116 -4.59 -9.96 4.99
N ALA A 117 -5.77 -9.75 5.56
CA ALA A 117 -6.90 -10.68 5.45
C ALA A 117 -7.43 -10.77 4.01
N ALA A 118 -7.35 -9.70 3.23
CA ALA A 118 -7.68 -9.68 1.81
C ALA A 118 -6.66 -10.43 0.94
N GLY A 119 -5.49 -10.78 1.48
CA GLY A 119 -4.45 -11.57 0.82
C GLY A 119 -3.24 -10.78 0.34
N ALA A 120 -3.02 -9.54 0.79
CA ALA A 120 -1.76 -8.84 0.51
C ALA A 120 -0.58 -9.68 0.99
N ASP A 121 0.41 -9.89 0.14
CA ASP A 121 1.62 -10.64 0.51
C ASP A 121 2.52 -9.79 1.42
N TRP A 122 2.55 -8.49 1.17
CA TRP A 122 3.26 -7.49 1.98
C TRP A 122 2.36 -6.28 2.24
N VAL A 123 2.42 -5.75 3.45
CA VAL A 123 1.88 -4.43 3.79
C VAL A 123 3.05 -3.51 4.13
N VAL A 124 3.20 -2.46 3.34
CA VAL A 124 4.30 -1.50 3.43
C VAL A 124 3.80 -0.24 4.13
N LEU A 125 4.39 0.09 5.26
CA LEU A 125 4.02 1.24 6.06
C LEU A 125 4.76 2.48 5.55
N CYS A 126 4.02 3.49 5.06
CA CYS A 126 4.63 4.65 4.43
C CYS A 126 4.79 5.81 5.43
N ASP A 127 6.03 6.27 5.61
CA ASP A 127 6.34 7.59 6.14
C ASP A 127 6.33 8.59 4.98
N THR A 128 5.13 8.93 4.52
CA THR A 128 4.92 9.72 3.30
C THR A 128 5.39 11.16 3.46
N ASN A 129 5.32 11.72 4.67
CA ASN A 129 5.82 13.06 4.96
C ASN A 129 7.33 13.07 5.29
N GLY A 130 7.96 11.89 5.50
CA GLY A 130 9.37 11.79 5.85
C GLY A 130 9.72 12.46 7.17
N GLY A 131 8.76 12.57 8.07
CA GLY A 131 8.90 13.25 9.37
C GLY A 131 9.00 12.33 10.58
N CYS A 132 8.89 11.02 10.38
CA CYS A 132 8.93 10.05 11.46
C CYS A 132 10.34 9.91 12.04
N MET A 133 10.43 9.73 13.35
CA MET A 133 11.70 9.42 14.02
C MET A 133 11.86 7.91 14.24
N PRO A 134 13.08 7.37 14.30
CA PRO A 134 13.31 5.92 14.45
C PRO A 134 12.61 5.29 15.66
N ASP A 135 12.53 5.98 16.79
CA ASP A 135 11.81 5.48 17.96
C ASP A 135 10.29 5.39 17.72
N GLN A 136 9.71 6.35 16.99
CA GLN A 136 8.31 6.29 16.61
C GLN A 136 8.01 5.11 15.65
N VAL A 137 8.92 4.81 14.73
CA VAL A 137 8.82 3.63 13.87
C VAL A 137 8.80 2.37 14.72
N ARG A 138 9.78 2.22 15.65
CA ARG A 138 9.89 1.05 16.54
C ARG A 138 8.62 0.88 17.37
N GLU A 139 8.17 1.91 18.08
CA GLU A 139 6.95 1.88 18.92
C GLU A 139 5.69 1.51 18.11
N THR A 140 5.61 1.99 16.87
CA THR A 140 4.52 1.65 15.97
C THR A 140 4.55 0.17 15.60
N ILE A 141 5.72 -0.37 15.22
CA ILE A 141 5.87 -1.79 14.86
C ILE A 141 5.59 -2.68 16.07
N GLU A 142 6.12 -2.36 17.25
CA GLU A 142 5.84 -3.09 18.50
C GLU A 142 4.34 -3.15 18.77
N SER A 143 3.65 -2.02 18.60
CA SER A 143 2.20 -1.94 18.76
C SER A 143 1.43 -2.80 17.76
N LEU A 144 1.88 -2.89 16.51
CA LEU A 144 1.29 -3.78 15.50
C LEU A 144 1.49 -5.26 15.85
N ILE A 145 2.66 -5.63 16.35
CA ILE A 145 2.98 -6.99 16.80
C ILE A 145 2.11 -7.37 17.99
N GLU A 146 1.93 -6.48 18.97
CA GLU A 146 1.04 -6.70 20.13
C GLU A 146 -0.42 -6.93 19.69
N GLU A 147 -0.84 -6.31 18.61
CA GLU A 147 -2.16 -6.50 17.98
C GLU A 147 -2.27 -7.78 17.14
N GLY A 148 -1.23 -8.61 17.11
CA GLY A 148 -1.20 -9.91 16.43
C GLY A 148 -0.91 -9.82 14.93
N ILE A 149 -0.33 -8.71 14.45
CA ILE A 149 0.08 -8.58 13.05
C ILE A 149 1.39 -9.33 12.83
N ASP A 150 1.44 -10.12 11.76
CA ASP A 150 2.63 -10.86 11.34
C ASP A 150 3.69 -9.90 10.78
N SER A 151 4.71 -9.61 11.59
CA SER A 151 5.80 -8.69 11.24
C SER A 151 6.64 -9.18 10.05
N SER A 152 6.65 -10.48 9.76
CA SER A 152 7.38 -11.03 8.61
C SER A 152 6.79 -10.59 7.25
N ARG A 153 5.59 -9.99 7.26
CA ARG A 153 4.88 -9.46 6.09
C ARG A 153 4.78 -7.93 6.11
N LEU A 154 5.50 -7.27 7.01
CA LEU A 154 5.58 -5.81 7.03
C LEU A 154 6.81 -5.32 6.27
N GLY A 155 6.64 -4.20 5.57
CA GLY A 155 7.71 -3.43 4.95
C GLY A 155 7.64 -1.98 5.38
N ILE A 156 8.64 -1.19 5.03
CA ILE A 156 8.65 0.26 5.21
C ILE A 156 8.97 0.97 3.90
N HIS A 157 8.27 2.09 3.67
CA HIS A 157 8.55 3.05 2.60
C HIS A 157 8.78 4.42 3.25
N ALA A 158 10.03 4.73 3.57
CA ALA A 158 10.38 5.96 4.27
C ALA A 158 10.86 7.04 3.27
N HIS A 159 10.20 8.21 3.29
CA HIS A 159 10.71 9.41 2.64
C HIS A 159 11.83 10.05 3.45
N ASN A 160 12.69 10.84 2.78
CA ASN A 160 13.94 11.33 3.38
C ASN A 160 13.93 12.84 3.65
N ASP A 161 12.78 13.44 3.88
CA ASP A 161 12.62 14.89 4.05
C ASP A 161 13.34 15.42 5.30
N THR A 162 13.43 14.60 6.35
CA THR A 162 14.18 14.90 7.58
C THR A 162 15.53 14.16 7.66
N GLU A 163 16.00 13.57 6.56
CA GLU A 163 17.24 12.77 6.49
C GLU A 163 17.25 11.48 7.35
N ASN A 164 16.06 11.03 7.78
CA ASN A 164 15.91 9.86 8.64
C ASN A 164 15.51 8.57 7.92
N ALA A 165 15.32 8.56 6.59
CA ALA A 165 14.79 7.39 5.88
C ALA A 165 15.62 6.12 6.12
N VAL A 166 16.95 6.22 6.10
CA VAL A 166 17.83 5.07 6.36
C VAL A 166 17.72 4.61 7.81
N ALA A 167 17.72 5.54 8.77
CA ALA A 167 17.58 5.22 10.19
C ALA A 167 16.22 4.58 10.48
N ASN A 168 15.13 5.12 9.91
CA ASN A 168 13.79 4.57 10.02
C ASN A 168 13.66 3.16 9.42
N SER A 169 14.38 2.88 8.33
CA SER A 169 14.39 1.56 7.69
C SER A 169 15.18 0.51 8.46
N LEU A 170 16.04 0.92 9.38
CA LEU A 170 16.86 0.03 10.22
C LEU A 170 16.28 -0.16 11.62
N ALA A 171 15.37 0.72 12.06
CA ALA A 171 14.78 0.69 13.39
C ALA A 171 13.78 -0.45 13.55
#